data_6f585946d66dbdb65fe025bd205364dc
#
_entry.id   6f585946d66dbdb65fe025bd205364dc
#
_cell.length_a   1.000
_cell.length_b   1.000
_cell.length_c   1.000
_cell.angle_alpha   90.00
_cell.angle_beta   90.00
_cell.angle_gamma   90.00
#
_symmetry.space_group_name_H-M   'P 1'
#
loop_
_entity.id
_entity.type
_entity.pdbx_description
1 polymer ?
#
loop_
_entity_poly.entity_id
_entity_poly.type
_entity_poly.pdbx_seq_one_letter_code
_entity_poly.pdbx_strand_id
1 'polypeptide(L)'
;MERIPIRITALLVMTTLAACDFLDIDTPGIVNRDKMFENEQGFIDAMNGVYASMADADLYGEQLSFGFVDEIAQLYYNDYEANETTLTKTFDLRYRDEDVRPQIDAIWSKAYNTIASANSVLDNISGHDFAILPRIRGEELTVRAFLHFDLLRLFAPNIERGDEQAIPYVEHFSISPVERSTVREVYERIVADLTEAYGLLRDAQ
;
A
#
# COMPACT_ATOMS: atom_id res chain seq x y z
N MET A 1 3.42 -28.24 -59.11
CA MET A 1 3.36 -28.23 -57.63
C MET A 1 4.69 -28.78 -57.11
N GLU A 2 5.65 -27.91 -56.83
CA GLU A 2 6.96 -28.30 -56.27
C GLU A 2 6.83 -28.73 -54.83
N ARG A 3 7.30 -29.94 -54.51
CA ARG A 3 7.27 -30.46 -53.13
C ARG A 3 8.43 -29.82 -52.36
N ILE A 4 8.11 -28.96 -51.43
CA ILE A 4 9.08 -28.41 -50.47
C ILE A 4 9.77 -29.59 -49.78
N PRO A 5 11.13 -29.74 -49.83
CA PRO A 5 11.77 -30.86 -49.23
C PRO A 5 11.63 -30.83 -47.70
N ILE A 6 11.27 -32.00 -47.14
CA ILE A 6 11.01 -32.20 -45.70
C ILE A 6 12.07 -31.58 -44.76
N ARG A 7 13.34 -31.53 -45.28
CA ARG A 7 14.47 -30.91 -44.54
C ARG A 7 14.34 -29.38 -44.33
N ILE A 8 13.70 -28.67 -45.29
CA ILE A 8 13.45 -27.21 -45.18
C ILE A 8 12.32 -26.96 -44.22
N THR A 9 11.28 -27.80 -44.25
CA THR A 9 10.15 -27.71 -43.34
C THR A 9 10.58 -28.02 -41.89
N ALA A 10 11.40 -29.02 -41.68
CA ALA A 10 11.96 -29.34 -40.36
C ALA A 10 12.88 -28.22 -39.81
N LEU A 11 13.67 -27.57 -40.63
CA LEU A 11 14.51 -26.43 -40.23
C LEU A 11 13.67 -25.20 -39.85
N LEU A 12 12.59 -24.94 -40.59
CA LEU A 12 11.67 -23.82 -40.31
C LEU A 12 10.90 -24.01 -38.99
N VAL A 13 10.49 -25.25 -38.68
CA VAL A 13 9.83 -25.59 -37.40
C VAL A 13 10.79 -25.51 -36.22
N MET A 14 12.08 -25.83 -36.43
CA MET A 14 13.06 -25.77 -35.36
C MET A 14 13.45 -24.32 -34.99
N THR A 15 13.35 -23.37 -35.91
CA THR A 15 13.62 -21.94 -35.64
C THR A 15 12.46 -21.24 -34.93
N THR A 16 11.22 -21.72 -35.04
CA THR A 16 10.05 -21.15 -34.35
C THR A 16 9.99 -21.55 -32.87
N LEU A 17 10.64 -22.64 -32.46
CA LEU A 17 10.69 -23.09 -31.07
C LEU A 17 11.74 -22.35 -30.23
N ALA A 18 12.70 -21.67 -30.86
CA ALA A 18 13.74 -20.89 -30.16
C ALA A 18 13.33 -19.43 -29.91
N ALA A 19 12.16 -18.99 -30.35
CA ALA A 19 11.74 -17.58 -30.28
C ALA A 19 11.04 -17.22 -28.96
N CYS A 20 10.75 -18.16 -28.06
CA CYS A 20 10.03 -17.88 -26.81
C CYS A 20 10.89 -17.08 -25.81
N ASP A 21 12.22 -17.20 -25.84
CA ASP A 21 13.11 -16.49 -24.92
C ASP A 21 13.40 -15.03 -25.34
N PHE A 22 13.10 -14.70 -26.60
CA PHE A 22 13.34 -13.33 -27.13
C PHE A 22 12.22 -12.33 -26.75
N LEU A 23 11.09 -12.82 -26.24
CA LEU A 23 9.95 -11.98 -25.84
C LEU A 23 9.94 -11.67 -24.34
N ASP A 24 10.86 -12.22 -23.56
CA ASP A 24 11.05 -11.88 -22.14
C ASP A 24 11.87 -10.58 -22.05
N ILE A 25 11.24 -9.47 -22.38
CA ILE A 25 11.83 -8.14 -22.26
C ILE A 25 11.80 -7.78 -20.77
N ASP A 26 12.89 -7.94 -20.06
CA ASP A 26 13.12 -7.26 -18.79
C ASP A 26 13.00 -5.75 -19.04
N THR A 27 11.82 -5.20 -18.75
CA THR A 27 11.56 -3.76 -18.88
C THR A 27 12.41 -3.04 -17.83
N PRO A 28 13.42 -2.22 -18.24
CA PRO A 28 14.25 -1.49 -17.28
C PRO A 28 13.37 -0.66 -16.36
N GLY A 29 13.44 -0.89 -15.04
CA GLY A 29 12.69 -0.17 -14.03
C GLY A 29 11.39 -0.84 -13.54
N ILE A 30 10.97 -1.97 -14.12
CA ILE A 30 9.91 -2.81 -13.54
C ILE A 30 10.60 -4.00 -12.88
N VAL A 31 10.70 -3.97 -11.56
CA VAL A 31 11.18 -5.14 -10.81
C VAL A 31 10.07 -6.19 -10.85
N ASN A 32 10.37 -7.36 -11.44
CA ASN A 32 9.46 -8.49 -11.37
C ASN A 32 9.30 -8.88 -9.89
N ARG A 33 8.08 -8.87 -9.39
CA ARG A 33 7.73 -9.14 -7.99
C ARG A 33 8.32 -10.46 -7.50
N ASP A 34 8.29 -11.51 -8.33
CA ASP A 34 8.79 -12.82 -7.96
C ASP A 34 10.33 -12.78 -7.77
N LYS A 35 11.05 -12.00 -8.60
CA LYS A 35 12.51 -11.81 -8.48
C LYS A 35 12.90 -10.90 -7.31
N MET A 36 12.02 -9.99 -6.87
CA MET A 36 12.30 -9.07 -5.77
C MET A 36 12.59 -9.81 -4.47
N PHE A 37 11.83 -10.84 -4.16
CA PHE A 37 11.90 -11.56 -2.89
C PHE A 37 12.82 -12.80 -2.90
N GLU A 38 13.64 -12.99 -3.96
CA GLU A 38 14.59 -14.11 -4.04
C GLU A 38 15.78 -13.97 -3.07
N ASN A 39 16.06 -12.78 -2.56
CA ASN A 39 17.20 -12.51 -1.68
C ASN A 39 16.90 -11.47 -0.61
N GLU A 40 17.77 -11.41 0.40
CA GLU A 40 17.63 -10.51 1.55
C GLU A 40 17.54 -9.02 1.14
N GLN A 41 18.37 -8.60 0.15
CA GLN A 41 18.37 -7.20 -0.30
C GLN A 41 17.03 -6.79 -0.91
N GLY A 42 16.37 -7.69 -1.63
CA GLY A 42 15.06 -7.42 -2.21
C GLY A 42 13.98 -7.15 -1.15
N PHE A 43 14.02 -7.84 -0.01
CA PHE A 43 13.15 -7.54 1.14
C PHE A 43 13.46 -6.16 1.74
N ILE A 44 14.74 -5.80 1.88
CA ILE A 44 15.17 -4.49 2.37
C ILE A 44 14.71 -3.38 1.42
N ASP A 45 14.87 -3.58 0.12
CA ASP A 45 14.48 -2.61 -0.91
C ASP A 45 12.96 -2.43 -0.95
N ALA A 46 12.19 -3.52 -0.80
CA ALA A 46 10.73 -3.46 -0.73
C ALA A 46 10.26 -2.69 0.51
N MET A 47 10.83 -2.97 1.68
CA MET A 47 10.55 -2.23 2.93
C MET A 47 10.87 -0.73 2.77
N ASN A 48 12.02 -0.38 2.20
CA ASN A 48 12.37 1.01 1.92
C ASN A 48 11.37 1.66 0.94
N GLY A 49 10.84 0.90 -0.02
CA GLY A 49 9.78 1.34 -0.92
C GLY A 49 8.47 1.65 -0.19
N VAL A 50 8.12 0.87 0.85
CA VAL A 50 6.96 1.13 1.72
C VAL A 50 7.15 2.43 2.48
N TYR A 51 8.31 2.67 3.10
CA TYR A 51 8.61 3.93 3.78
C TYR A 51 8.61 5.14 2.82
N ALA A 52 9.16 4.98 1.63
CA ALA A 52 9.10 6.02 0.61
C ALA A 52 7.65 6.34 0.21
N SER A 53 6.78 5.32 0.13
CA SER A 53 5.35 5.51 -0.12
C SER A 53 4.64 6.24 1.03
N MET A 54 5.01 5.98 2.29
CA MET A 54 4.49 6.73 3.44
C MET A 54 4.92 8.20 3.42
N ALA A 55 6.11 8.51 2.93
CA ALA A 55 6.63 9.87 2.83
C ALA A 55 6.05 10.68 1.65
N ASP A 56 5.13 10.12 0.88
CA ASP A 56 4.42 10.83 -0.19
C ASP A 56 3.56 11.98 0.36
N ALA A 57 3.36 13.02 -0.45
CA ALA A 57 2.56 14.19 -0.08
C ALA A 57 1.12 13.82 0.30
N ASP A 58 0.53 12.84 -0.37
CA ASP A 58 -0.83 12.36 -0.07
C ASP A 58 -0.94 11.66 1.31
N LEU A 59 0.19 11.33 1.95
CA LEU A 59 0.23 10.76 3.30
C LEU A 59 1.02 11.66 4.27
N TYR A 60 2.12 11.15 4.83
CA TYR A 60 2.85 11.84 5.91
C TYR A 60 3.86 12.88 5.40
N GLY A 61 4.09 12.95 4.08
CA GLY A 61 4.85 14.04 3.48
C GLY A 61 4.15 15.40 3.58
N GLU A 62 2.79 15.40 3.64
CA GLU A 62 2.00 16.62 3.77
C GLU A 62 0.65 16.35 4.44
N GLN A 63 -0.28 15.63 3.75
CA GLN A 63 -1.71 15.62 4.09
C GLN A 63 -2.03 15.09 5.49
N LEU A 64 -1.34 14.04 5.95
CA LEU A 64 -1.54 13.43 7.26
C LEU A 64 -0.62 13.97 8.36
N SER A 65 0.20 15.00 8.06
CA SER A 65 1.14 15.61 9.01
C SER A 65 0.76 17.06 9.34
N PHE A 66 0.66 17.91 8.33
CA PHE A 66 0.43 19.35 8.48
C PHE A 66 -0.48 19.96 7.40
N GLY A 67 -1.06 19.13 6.51
CA GLY A 67 -2.01 19.54 5.48
C GLY A 67 -3.45 19.28 5.92
N PHE A 68 -4.12 18.36 5.25
CA PHE A 68 -5.54 18.05 5.44
C PHE A 68 -5.95 17.84 6.90
N VAL A 69 -5.14 17.12 7.69
CA VAL A 69 -5.48 16.84 9.11
C VAL A 69 -5.49 18.10 9.97
N ASP A 70 -4.58 19.04 9.71
CA ASP A 70 -4.53 20.31 10.45
C ASP A 70 -5.65 21.27 10.00
N GLU A 71 -6.02 21.20 8.71
CA GLU A 71 -7.15 21.96 8.17
C GLU A 71 -8.47 21.53 8.81
N ILE A 72 -8.76 20.21 8.83
CA ILE A 72 -10.00 19.69 9.46
C ILE A 72 -10.00 19.84 10.99
N ALA A 73 -8.80 19.86 11.62
CA ALA A 73 -8.65 20.14 13.04
C ALA A 73 -8.77 21.65 13.37
N GLN A 74 -8.89 22.50 12.34
CA GLN A 74 -9.04 23.96 12.48
C GLN A 74 -7.88 24.59 13.26
N LEU A 75 -6.65 24.09 13.04
CA LEU A 75 -5.45 24.59 13.71
C LEU A 75 -4.93 25.91 13.11
N TYR A 76 -5.38 26.27 11.91
CA TYR A 76 -5.02 27.53 11.26
C TYR A 76 -6.11 28.58 11.44
N TYR A 77 -5.70 29.85 11.48
CA TYR A 77 -6.64 30.96 11.36
C TYR A 77 -7.01 31.14 9.89
N ASN A 78 -8.29 31.11 9.60
CA ASN A 78 -8.82 31.32 8.25
C ASN A 78 -9.44 32.73 8.16
N ASP A 79 -8.86 33.59 7.33
CA ASP A 79 -9.42 34.91 7.05
C ASP A 79 -10.42 34.80 5.89
N TYR A 80 -11.69 34.67 6.23
CA TYR A 80 -12.79 34.41 5.30
C TYR A 80 -13.09 35.55 4.32
N GLU A 81 -12.43 36.73 4.43
CA GLU A 81 -12.86 37.91 3.66
C GLU A 81 -12.51 37.84 2.17
N ALA A 82 -11.68 36.94 1.69
CA ALA A 82 -11.16 37.10 0.35
C ALA A 82 -11.69 36.11 -0.69
N ASN A 83 -11.76 34.79 -0.48
CA ASN A 83 -12.19 33.82 -1.52
C ASN A 83 -12.51 32.44 -0.94
N GLU A 84 -13.52 31.75 -1.48
CA GLU A 84 -13.70 30.30 -1.28
C GLU A 84 -12.58 29.51 -1.98
N THR A 85 -11.60 29.07 -1.25
CA THR A 85 -10.52 28.17 -1.71
C THR A 85 -10.78 26.75 -1.26
N THR A 86 -10.06 25.77 -1.82
CA THR A 86 -10.11 24.39 -1.34
C THR A 86 -9.75 24.32 0.15
N LEU A 87 -8.75 25.08 0.59
CA LEU A 87 -8.36 25.19 1.99
C LEU A 87 -9.52 25.64 2.90
N THR A 88 -10.23 26.71 2.54
CA THR A 88 -11.36 27.21 3.34
C THR A 88 -12.50 26.21 3.39
N LYS A 89 -12.77 25.51 2.29
CA LYS A 89 -13.81 24.47 2.23
C LYS A 89 -13.44 23.23 3.07
N THR A 90 -12.17 22.83 3.06
CA THR A 90 -11.65 21.74 3.91
C THR A 90 -11.78 22.11 5.37
N PHE A 91 -11.37 23.32 5.74
CA PHE A 91 -11.53 23.89 7.09
C PHE A 91 -12.99 23.91 7.57
N ASP A 92 -13.92 24.21 6.65
CA ASP A 92 -15.36 24.20 6.91
C ASP A 92 -16.00 22.79 6.84
N LEU A 93 -15.18 21.74 6.72
CA LEU A 93 -15.62 20.35 6.63
C LEU A 93 -16.54 20.07 5.43
N ARG A 94 -16.37 20.81 4.34
CA ARG A 94 -17.17 20.68 3.11
C ARG A 94 -16.65 19.53 2.22
N TYR A 95 -16.45 18.35 2.79
CA TYR A 95 -15.85 17.17 2.18
C TYR A 95 -16.61 16.59 0.97
N ARG A 96 -17.79 17.13 0.63
CA ARG A 96 -18.56 16.74 -0.58
C ARG A 96 -18.29 17.63 -1.79
N ASP A 97 -17.59 18.74 -1.59
CA ASP A 97 -17.28 19.67 -2.65
C ASP A 97 -16.30 19.03 -3.65
N GLU A 98 -16.48 19.33 -4.96
CA GLU A 98 -15.73 18.71 -6.05
C GLU A 98 -14.22 18.98 -5.99
N ASP A 99 -13.80 20.07 -5.39
CA ASP A 99 -12.41 20.45 -5.21
C ASP A 99 -11.78 19.95 -3.90
N VAL A 100 -12.57 19.49 -2.92
CA VAL A 100 -12.09 18.86 -1.67
C VAL A 100 -11.99 17.34 -1.81
N ARG A 101 -12.95 16.72 -2.51
CA ARG A 101 -13.00 15.26 -2.69
C ARG A 101 -11.72 14.63 -3.24
N PRO A 102 -11.06 15.20 -4.27
CA PRO A 102 -9.82 14.59 -4.79
C PRO A 102 -8.73 14.42 -3.75
N GLN A 103 -8.59 15.33 -2.80
CA GLN A 103 -7.63 15.24 -1.70
C GLN A 103 -7.96 14.07 -0.77
N ILE A 104 -9.24 13.92 -0.42
CA ILE A 104 -9.72 12.80 0.42
C ILE A 104 -9.52 11.46 -0.29
N ASP A 105 -9.88 11.38 -1.58
CA ASP A 105 -9.74 10.19 -2.39
C ASP A 105 -8.26 9.81 -2.60
N ALA A 106 -7.35 10.80 -2.69
CA ALA A 106 -5.92 10.60 -2.79
C ALA A 106 -5.35 9.99 -1.50
N ILE A 107 -5.69 10.54 -0.32
CA ILE A 107 -5.31 9.99 0.99
C ILE A 107 -5.75 8.52 1.11
N TRP A 108 -7.03 8.24 0.82
CA TRP A 108 -7.58 6.89 0.87
C TRP A 108 -6.83 5.93 -0.04
N SER A 109 -6.69 6.30 -1.31
CA SER A 109 -6.07 5.44 -2.32
C SER A 109 -4.60 5.20 -2.03
N LYS A 110 -3.85 6.23 -1.63
CA LYS A 110 -2.43 6.13 -1.32
C LYS A 110 -2.20 5.27 -0.06
N ALA A 111 -3.02 5.43 0.98
CA ALA A 111 -2.93 4.62 2.18
C ALA A 111 -3.14 3.12 1.87
N TYR A 112 -4.19 2.76 1.13
CA TYR A 112 -4.41 1.35 0.75
C TYR A 112 -3.36 0.80 -0.22
N ASN A 113 -2.81 1.62 -1.12
CA ASN A 113 -1.69 1.21 -1.98
C ASN A 113 -0.43 0.93 -1.14
N THR A 114 -0.16 1.73 -0.12
CA THR A 114 0.96 1.51 0.80
C THR A 114 0.74 0.26 1.66
N ILE A 115 -0.49 0.04 2.17
CA ILE A 115 -0.87 -1.20 2.87
C ILE A 115 -0.69 -2.41 1.95
N ALA A 116 -1.08 -2.33 0.68
CA ALA A 116 -0.88 -3.42 -0.27
C ALA A 116 0.61 -3.72 -0.49
N SER A 117 1.47 -2.69 -0.51
CA SER A 117 2.92 -2.86 -0.59
C SER A 117 3.47 -3.55 0.66
N ALA A 118 3.08 -3.13 1.86
CA ALA A 118 3.44 -3.78 3.13
C ALA A 118 2.98 -5.24 3.17
N ASN A 119 1.74 -5.52 2.78
CA ASN A 119 1.22 -6.88 2.68
C ASN A 119 1.98 -7.73 1.65
N SER A 120 2.43 -7.12 0.54
CA SER A 120 3.29 -7.82 -0.42
C SER A 120 4.58 -8.31 0.20
N VAL A 121 5.21 -7.52 1.08
CA VAL A 121 6.40 -7.95 1.84
C VAL A 121 6.03 -9.07 2.81
N LEU A 122 5.00 -8.87 3.62
CA LEU A 122 4.55 -9.83 4.64
C LEU A 122 4.20 -11.20 4.06
N ASP A 123 3.50 -11.24 2.92
CA ASP A 123 3.07 -12.47 2.25
C ASP A 123 4.26 -13.28 1.69
N ASN A 124 5.39 -12.61 1.37
CA ASN A 124 6.57 -13.25 0.79
C ASN A 124 7.63 -13.68 1.82
N ILE A 125 7.46 -13.39 3.11
CA ILE A 125 8.40 -13.81 4.17
C ILE A 125 8.44 -15.34 4.32
N SER A 126 7.30 -15.99 4.14
CA SER A 126 7.19 -17.45 4.33
C SER A 126 8.07 -18.21 3.32
N GLY A 127 8.87 -19.13 3.84
CA GLY A 127 9.79 -19.96 3.02
C GLY A 127 11.22 -19.42 2.93
N HIS A 128 11.51 -18.29 3.56
CA HIS A 128 12.85 -17.72 3.69
C HIS A 128 13.31 -17.71 5.15
N ASP A 129 14.62 -17.77 5.37
CA ASP A 129 15.25 -17.81 6.70
C ASP A 129 16.31 -16.69 6.90
N PHE A 130 16.22 -15.60 6.14
CA PHE A 130 17.13 -14.47 6.30
C PHE A 130 17.02 -13.86 7.70
N ALA A 131 18.16 -13.57 8.32
CA ALA A 131 18.22 -13.04 9.70
C ALA A 131 17.47 -11.73 9.92
N ILE A 132 17.31 -10.91 8.86
CA ILE A 132 16.62 -9.61 8.91
C ILE A 132 15.09 -9.75 8.90
N LEU A 133 14.53 -10.89 8.49
CA LEU A 133 13.07 -11.02 8.26
C LEU A 133 12.19 -10.79 9.49
N PRO A 134 12.57 -11.22 10.71
CA PRO A 134 11.77 -10.88 11.90
C PRO A 134 11.64 -9.37 12.11
N ARG A 135 12.72 -8.62 11.85
CA ARG A 135 12.70 -7.16 11.91
C ARG A 135 11.81 -6.57 10.82
N ILE A 136 12.00 -6.98 9.56
CA ILE A 136 11.18 -6.52 8.44
C ILE A 136 9.70 -6.81 8.71
N ARG A 137 9.37 -8.01 9.19
CA ARG A 137 7.99 -8.36 9.58
C ARG A 137 7.44 -7.42 10.62
N GLY A 138 8.20 -7.12 11.66
CA GLY A 138 7.79 -6.19 12.71
C GLY A 138 7.55 -4.77 12.18
N GLU A 139 8.43 -4.28 11.31
CA GLU A 139 8.29 -2.96 10.68
C GLU A 139 7.04 -2.89 9.78
N GLU A 140 6.82 -3.89 8.92
CA GLU A 140 5.67 -3.90 8.01
C GLU A 140 4.32 -4.09 8.71
N LEU A 141 4.27 -4.89 9.77
CA LEU A 141 3.08 -4.98 10.63
C LEU A 141 2.78 -3.64 11.31
N THR A 142 3.82 -2.92 11.74
CA THR A 142 3.67 -1.57 12.32
C THR A 142 3.10 -0.60 11.29
N VAL A 143 3.63 -0.59 10.06
CA VAL A 143 3.13 0.26 8.97
C VAL A 143 1.68 -0.07 8.65
N ARG A 144 1.35 -1.35 8.50
CA ARG A 144 -0.03 -1.80 8.23
C ARG A 144 -1.01 -1.33 9.31
N ALA A 145 -0.67 -1.54 10.55
CA ALA A 145 -1.49 -1.14 11.69
C ALA A 145 -1.65 0.38 11.77
N PHE A 146 -0.57 1.13 11.56
CA PHE A 146 -0.54 2.58 11.65
C PHE A 146 -1.43 3.23 10.56
N LEU A 147 -1.30 2.76 9.32
CA LEU A 147 -2.14 3.25 8.22
C LEU A 147 -3.62 2.90 8.42
N HIS A 148 -3.94 1.68 8.85
CA HIS A 148 -5.33 1.33 9.17
C HIS A 148 -5.88 2.14 10.34
N PHE A 149 -5.06 2.50 11.31
CA PHE A 149 -5.48 3.35 12.42
C PHE A 149 -5.84 4.77 11.94
N ASP A 150 -5.04 5.35 11.05
CA ASP A 150 -5.35 6.66 10.47
C ASP A 150 -6.59 6.61 9.58
N LEU A 151 -6.73 5.57 8.75
CA LEU A 151 -7.95 5.34 7.98
C LEU A 151 -9.19 5.17 8.88
N LEU A 152 -9.05 4.43 10.00
CA LEU A 152 -10.14 4.26 10.96
C LEU A 152 -10.56 5.59 11.57
N ARG A 153 -9.60 6.44 11.97
CA ARG A 153 -9.88 7.75 12.57
C ARG A 153 -10.54 8.73 11.60
N LEU A 154 -10.15 8.69 10.32
CA LEU A 154 -10.62 9.63 9.30
C LEU A 154 -11.94 9.20 8.64
N PHE A 155 -12.15 7.89 8.46
CA PHE A 155 -13.20 7.38 7.57
C PHE A 155 -14.24 6.50 8.27
N ALA A 156 -14.12 6.26 9.57
CA ALA A 156 -15.04 5.40 10.31
C ALA A 156 -15.83 6.17 11.39
N PRO A 157 -16.91 5.57 11.87
CA PRO A 157 -17.58 6.07 13.06
C PRO A 157 -16.68 6.09 14.30
N ASN A 158 -17.05 6.86 15.32
CA ASN A 158 -16.34 6.90 16.59
C ASN A 158 -16.20 5.49 17.19
N ILE A 159 -15.10 5.24 17.89
CA ILE A 159 -14.76 3.98 18.56
C ILE A 159 -15.85 3.46 19.51
N GLU A 160 -16.65 4.38 20.10
CA GLU A 160 -17.80 4.03 20.93
C GLU A 160 -18.91 3.27 20.17
N ARG A 161 -18.88 3.37 18.82
CA ARG A 161 -19.79 2.68 17.91
C ARG A 161 -19.17 1.39 17.37
N GLY A 162 -18.58 0.59 18.25
CA GLY A 162 -17.77 -0.57 17.90
C GLY A 162 -18.38 -1.56 16.92
N ASP A 163 -19.70 -1.70 16.92
CA ASP A 163 -20.43 -2.66 16.08
C ASP A 163 -20.86 -2.08 14.72
N GLU A 164 -20.60 -0.77 14.46
CA GLU A 164 -20.89 -0.18 13.16
C GLU A 164 -19.82 -0.51 12.13
N GLN A 165 -20.24 -0.54 10.87
CA GLN A 165 -19.34 -0.79 9.72
C GLN A 165 -18.34 0.37 9.57
N ALA A 166 -17.07 0.01 9.48
CA ALA A 166 -15.96 0.95 9.35
C ALA A 166 -15.27 0.84 7.98
N ILE A 167 -14.04 0.43 7.98
CA ILE A 167 -13.16 0.32 6.82
C ILE A 167 -12.80 -1.15 6.58
N PRO A 168 -12.36 -1.54 5.36
CA PRO A 168 -11.72 -2.82 5.14
C PRO A 168 -10.40 -2.91 5.94
N TYR A 169 -10.17 -4.01 6.66
CA TYR A 169 -8.84 -4.33 7.17
C TYR A 169 -8.18 -5.35 6.24
N VAL A 170 -7.14 -4.92 5.54
CA VAL A 170 -6.51 -5.70 4.47
C VAL A 170 -5.23 -6.36 4.98
N GLU A 171 -5.23 -7.70 5.08
CA GLU A 171 -4.12 -8.48 5.66
C GLU A 171 -3.22 -9.12 4.61
N HIS A 172 -3.67 -9.22 3.36
CA HIS A 172 -2.94 -9.85 2.26
C HIS A 172 -2.91 -8.96 1.03
N PHE A 173 -1.87 -9.10 0.23
CA PHE A 173 -1.84 -8.46 -1.08
C PHE A 173 -2.89 -9.07 -2.00
N SER A 174 -3.87 -8.27 -2.40
CA SER A 174 -4.93 -8.70 -3.31
C SER A 174 -5.46 -7.54 -4.13
N ILE A 175 -5.85 -7.82 -5.37
CA ILE A 175 -6.61 -6.90 -6.23
C ILE A 175 -8.14 -7.11 -6.07
N SER A 176 -8.54 -8.11 -5.31
CA SER A 176 -9.95 -8.38 -5.04
C SER A 176 -10.48 -7.45 -3.96
N PRO A 177 -11.73 -6.97 -4.08
CA PRO A 177 -12.36 -6.19 -3.04
C PRO A 177 -12.40 -6.94 -1.71
N VAL A 178 -12.09 -6.23 -0.63
CA VAL A 178 -12.20 -6.73 0.76
C VAL A 178 -13.43 -6.10 1.39
N GLU A 179 -14.23 -6.91 2.09
CA GLU A 179 -15.41 -6.43 2.80
C GLU A 179 -15.02 -5.49 3.94
N ARG A 180 -15.94 -4.59 4.28
CA ARG A 180 -15.75 -3.70 5.42
C ARG A 180 -15.85 -4.49 6.73
N SER A 181 -14.96 -4.18 7.66
CA SER A 181 -15.01 -4.67 9.03
C SER A 181 -15.75 -3.67 9.93
N THR A 182 -16.19 -4.12 11.09
CA THR A 182 -16.69 -3.21 12.12
C THR A 182 -15.56 -2.41 12.76
N VAL A 183 -15.90 -1.28 13.41
CA VAL A 183 -14.92 -0.46 14.14
C VAL A 183 -14.12 -1.30 15.13
N ARG A 184 -14.80 -2.18 15.87
CA ARG A 184 -14.19 -3.08 16.87
C ARG A 184 -13.20 -4.05 16.23
N GLU A 185 -13.60 -4.72 15.15
CA GLU A 185 -12.75 -5.69 14.44
C GLU A 185 -11.49 -5.04 13.88
N VAL A 186 -11.62 -3.83 13.29
CA VAL A 186 -10.45 -3.08 12.80
C VAL A 186 -9.51 -2.75 13.95
N TYR A 187 -10.05 -2.25 15.07
CA TYR A 187 -9.25 -1.91 16.24
C TYR A 187 -8.53 -3.12 16.84
N GLU A 188 -9.22 -4.26 16.98
CA GLU A 188 -8.63 -5.50 17.50
C GLU A 188 -7.48 -6.00 16.61
N ARG A 189 -7.63 -5.92 15.29
CA ARG A 189 -6.57 -6.30 14.34
C ARG A 189 -5.38 -5.34 14.39
N ILE A 190 -5.62 -4.03 14.51
CA ILE A 190 -4.54 -3.05 14.73
C ILE A 190 -3.74 -3.40 15.99
N VAL A 191 -4.41 -3.69 17.09
CA VAL A 191 -3.75 -4.07 18.36
C VAL A 191 -2.99 -5.38 18.23
N ALA A 192 -3.54 -6.35 17.50
CA ALA A 192 -2.87 -7.63 17.23
C ALA A 192 -1.58 -7.44 16.44
N ASP A 193 -1.63 -6.69 15.33
CA ASP A 193 -0.45 -6.37 14.52
C ASP A 193 0.63 -5.64 15.32
N LEU A 194 0.25 -4.62 16.09
CA LEU A 194 1.21 -3.87 16.92
C LEU A 194 1.81 -4.72 18.05
N THR A 195 1.04 -5.66 18.61
CA THR A 195 1.51 -6.56 19.66
C THR A 195 2.55 -7.53 19.11
N GLU A 196 2.29 -8.13 17.94
CA GLU A 196 3.25 -9.00 17.26
C GLU A 196 4.50 -8.22 16.86
N ALA A 197 4.32 -7.05 16.24
CA ALA A 197 5.41 -6.16 15.82
C ALA A 197 6.33 -5.80 16.99
N TYR A 198 5.74 -5.43 18.14
CA TYR A 198 6.51 -5.09 19.34
C TYR A 198 7.39 -6.26 19.83
N GLY A 199 6.85 -7.48 19.82
CA GLY A 199 7.63 -8.68 20.18
C GLY A 199 8.82 -8.88 19.25
N LEU A 200 8.58 -8.83 17.94
CA LEU A 200 9.61 -9.01 16.90
C LEU A 200 10.71 -7.94 16.95
N LEU A 201 10.33 -6.68 17.10
CA LEU A 201 11.27 -5.55 17.07
C LEU A 201 12.08 -5.45 18.37
N ARG A 202 11.51 -5.81 19.52
CA ARG A 202 12.22 -5.87 20.79
C ARG A 202 13.31 -6.94 20.75
N ASP A 203 13.02 -8.11 20.19
CA ASP A 203 13.91 -9.27 20.18
C ASP A 203 14.97 -9.18 19.05
N ALA A 204 14.81 -8.23 18.11
CA ALA A 204 15.74 -7.96 17.01
C ALA A 204 16.83 -6.93 17.35
N GLN A 205 16.85 -6.37 18.58
CA GLN A 205 17.88 -5.46 19.09
C GLN A 205 19.04 -6.27 19.69
#